data_f27b65016bcfad43c9399e0df422d455
#
_entry.id   f27b65016bcfad43c9399e0df422d455
#
_cell.length_a   1.000
_cell.length_b   1.000
_cell.length_c   1.000
_cell.angle_alpha   90.00
_cell.angle_beta   90.00
_cell.angle_gamma   90.00
#
_symmetry.space_group_name_H-M   'P 1'
#
loop_
_entity.id
_entity.type
_entity.pdbx_description
1 polymer ?
#
loop_
_entity_poly.entity_id
_entity_poly.type
_entity_poly.pdbx_seq_one_letter_code
_entity_poly.pdbx_strand_id
1 'polypeptide(L)'
;RLESSSMGGMWEFPGGKKNSDESIEKTIERELNEELGIVVKVGAKLLSFEHSYTHKKLYFTVHICEWISGEPKPLASQKLLWVSPERLYEFPFPAANAKIICELQKHIEF
;
A
#
# COMPACT_ATOMS: atom_id res chain seq x y z
N ARG A 1 9.33 2.67 -0.99
CA ARG A 1 8.04 2.12 -0.60
C ARG A 1 8.16 0.69 -0.09
N LEU A 2 7.46 0.38 0.97
CA LEU A 2 7.49 -0.93 1.60
C LEU A 2 6.51 -1.89 0.94
N GLU A 3 6.97 -3.10 0.61
CA GLU A 3 6.15 -4.11 -0.02
C GLU A 3 6.16 -5.38 0.81
N SER A 4 5.09 -6.18 0.72
CA SER A 4 5.02 -7.46 1.39
C SER A 4 4.48 -8.52 0.44
N SER A 5 4.96 -9.75 0.56
CA SER A 5 4.44 -10.83 -0.26
C SER A 5 3.17 -11.39 0.37
N SER A 6 2.23 -11.80 -0.46
CA SER A 6 1.00 -12.44 -0.03
C SER A 6 0.73 -13.65 -0.89
N MET A 7 -0.49 -14.19 -0.83
CA MET A 7 -0.84 -15.44 -1.49
C MET A 7 -0.36 -15.52 -2.93
N GLY A 8 0.10 -16.71 -3.32
CA GLY A 8 0.50 -16.98 -4.69
C GLY A 8 1.81 -16.33 -5.10
N GLY A 9 2.59 -15.85 -4.15
CA GLY A 9 3.87 -15.24 -4.45
C GLY A 9 3.77 -13.83 -4.99
N MET A 10 2.59 -13.24 -4.97
CA MET A 10 2.44 -11.86 -5.39
C MET A 10 2.74 -10.90 -4.26
N TRP A 11 3.23 -9.73 -4.64
CA TRP A 11 3.50 -8.64 -3.72
C TRP A 11 2.30 -7.72 -3.63
N GLU A 12 2.18 -7.01 -2.50
CA GLU A 12 1.13 -6.02 -2.37
C GLU A 12 1.61 -4.86 -1.51
N PHE A 13 0.98 -3.71 -1.70
CA PHE A 13 1.23 -2.55 -0.88
C PHE A 13 0.57 -2.74 0.48
N PRO A 14 1.18 -2.25 1.57
CA PRO A 14 0.56 -2.36 2.88
C PRO A 14 -0.70 -1.53 2.96
N GLY A 15 -1.66 -1.99 3.75
CA GLY A 15 -2.93 -1.31 3.94
C GLY A 15 -4.02 -2.30 4.25
N GLY A 16 -5.25 -1.82 4.32
CA GLY A 16 -6.35 -2.69 4.62
C GLY A 16 -7.69 -1.97 4.51
N LYS A 17 -8.70 -2.59 5.06
CA LYS A 17 -10.08 -2.16 4.93
C LYS A 17 -10.42 -1.09 5.96
N LYS A 18 -11.05 -0.01 5.51
CA LYS A 18 -11.52 1.06 6.38
C LYS A 18 -12.68 0.57 7.24
N ASN A 19 -12.61 0.84 8.53
CA ASN A 19 -13.75 0.63 9.43
C ASN A 19 -14.70 1.80 9.31
N SER A 20 -15.99 1.57 9.61
CA SER A 20 -17.02 2.59 9.41
C SER A 20 -16.85 3.83 10.27
N ASP A 21 -16.17 3.69 11.41
CA ASP A 21 -16.01 4.77 12.39
C ASP A 21 -14.64 5.45 12.34
N GLU A 22 -13.86 5.20 11.30
CA GLU A 22 -12.54 5.83 11.19
C GLU A 22 -12.38 6.54 9.86
N SER A 23 -11.50 7.53 9.83
CA SER A 23 -11.14 8.21 8.58
C SER A 23 -10.17 7.33 7.79
N ILE A 24 -9.98 7.67 6.52
CA ILE A 24 -9.02 6.97 5.67
C ILE A 24 -7.61 7.10 6.26
N GLU A 25 -7.26 8.30 6.76
CA GLU A 25 -5.96 8.53 7.37
C GLU A 25 -5.74 7.64 8.58
N LYS A 26 -6.75 7.51 9.43
CA LYS A 26 -6.67 6.65 10.61
C LYS A 26 -6.57 5.18 10.22
N THR A 27 -7.25 4.78 9.17
CA THR A 27 -7.15 3.42 8.65
C THR A 27 -5.71 3.10 8.25
N ILE A 28 -5.07 4.01 7.51
CA ILE A 28 -3.70 3.79 7.05
C ILE A 28 -2.75 3.72 8.23
N GLU A 29 -2.88 4.64 9.20
CA GLU A 29 -2.04 4.61 10.41
C GLU A 29 -2.18 3.31 11.16
N ARG A 30 -3.42 2.85 11.33
CA ARG A 30 -3.70 1.61 12.06
C ARG A 30 -3.16 0.39 11.33
N GLU A 31 -3.45 0.29 10.04
CA GLU A 31 -3.04 -0.88 9.27
C GLU A 31 -1.52 -0.99 9.17
N LEU A 32 -0.83 0.11 8.98
CA LEU A 32 0.64 0.07 8.92
C LEU A 32 1.25 -0.26 10.27
N ASN A 33 0.61 0.15 11.36
CA ASN A 33 1.06 -0.24 12.67
C ASN A 33 0.84 -1.73 12.92
N GLU A 34 -0.33 -2.25 12.53
CA GLU A 34 -0.65 -3.67 12.70
C GLU A 34 0.21 -4.58 11.82
N GLU A 35 0.41 -4.18 10.58
CA GLU A 35 1.10 -5.04 9.62
C GLU A 35 2.62 -4.93 9.69
N LEU A 36 3.14 -3.78 10.04
CA LEU A 36 4.57 -3.48 9.95
C LEU A 36 5.19 -3.02 11.27
N GLY A 37 4.38 -2.65 12.25
CA GLY A 37 4.90 -2.16 13.52
C GLY A 37 5.50 -0.76 13.44
N ILE A 38 5.07 0.05 12.47
CA ILE A 38 5.61 1.40 12.30
C ILE A 38 4.54 2.45 12.51
N VAL A 39 4.99 3.66 12.80
CA VAL A 39 4.14 4.85 12.90
C VAL A 39 4.42 5.72 11.68
N VAL A 40 3.36 6.09 10.98
CA VAL A 40 3.48 6.95 9.81
C VAL A 40 2.63 8.19 9.96
N LYS A 41 3.02 9.25 9.26
CA LYS A 41 2.18 10.43 9.07
C LYS A 41 1.62 10.36 7.66
N VAL A 42 0.30 10.31 7.55
CA VAL A 42 -0.37 10.21 6.26
C VAL A 42 -0.31 11.56 5.57
N GLY A 43 0.19 11.57 4.35
CA GLY A 43 0.35 12.76 3.54
C GLY A 43 -0.68 12.85 2.42
N ALA A 44 -0.26 13.42 1.31
CA ALA A 44 -1.15 13.70 0.19
C ALA A 44 -1.68 12.41 -0.44
N LYS A 45 -2.92 12.48 -0.91
CA LYS A 45 -3.52 11.39 -1.66
C LYS A 45 -2.83 11.28 -3.02
N LEU A 46 -2.34 10.10 -3.34
CA LEU A 46 -1.72 9.84 -4.64
C LEU A 46 -2.79 9.62 -5.70
N LEU A 47 -3.75 8.76 -5.40
CA LEU A 47 -4.89 8.52 -6.29
C LEU A 47 -5.98 7.78 -5.53
N SER A 48 -7.17 7.75 -6.13
CA SER A 48 -8.22 6.84 -5.69
C SER A 48 -8.88 6.26 -6.94
N PHE A 49 -9.34 5.03 -6.83
CA PHE A 49 -9.95 4.34 -7.98
C PHE A 49 -10.83 3.19 -7.52
N GLU A 50 -11.73 2.79 -8.40
CA GLU A 50 -12.59 1.63 -8.17
C GLU A 50 -12.07 0.47 -9.00
N HIS A 51 -12.05 -0.71 -8.42
CA HIS A 51 -11.67 -1.93 -9.14
C HIS A 51 -12.74 -2.98 -8.94
N SER A 52 -13.20 -3.56 -10.04
CA SER A 52 -14.24 -4.58 -10.03
C SER A 52 -13.65 -5.97 -10.00
N TYR A 53 -14.11 -6.76 -9.04
CA TYR A 53 -13.82 -8.19 -8.98
C TYR A 53 -15.07 -8.96 -9.41
N THR A 54 -14.95 -10.27 -9.52
CA THR A 54 -16.06 -11.11 -10.00
C THR A 54 -17.36 -10.89 -9.19
N HIS A 55 -17.24 -10.79 -7.87
CA HIS A 55 -18.40 -10.71 -6.99
C HIS A 55 -18.51 -9.43 -6.19
N LYS A 56 -17.60 -8.47 -6.39
CA LYS A 56 -17.63 -7.23 -5.62
C LYS A 56 -16.81 -6.14 -6.30
N LYS A 57 -17.07 -4.91 -5.87
CA LYS A 57 -16.27 -3.76 -6.25
C LYS A 57 -15.59 -3.21 -5.02
N LEU A 58 -14.34 -2.79 -5.15
CA LEU A 58 -13.61 -2.14 -4.08
C LEU A 58 -13.17 -0.76 -4.54
N TYR A 59 -13.26 0.20 -3.61
CA TYR A 59 -12.78 1.55 -3.84
C TYR A 59 -11.47 1.71 -3.09
N PHE A 60 -10.42 2.00 -3.84
CA PHE A 60 -9.07 2.15 -3.28
C PHE A 60 -8.70 3.61 -3.12
N THR A 61 -8.10 3.93 -1.99
CA THR A 61 -7.50 5.25 -1.77
C THR A 61 -6.06 5.04 -1.33
N VAL A 62 -5.13 5.70 -2.02
CA VAL A 62 -3.70 5.53 -1.80
C VAL A 62 -3.08 6.86 -1.43
N HIS A 63 -2.32 6.85 -0.34
CA HIS A 63 -1.66 8.05 0.17
C HIS A 63 -0.16 7.86 0.24
N ILE A 64 0.57 8.94 0.03
CA ILE A 64 1.99 9.01 0.34
C ILE A 64 2.10 9.22 1.84
N CYS A 65 2.97 8.46 2.49
CA CYS A 65 3.14 8.55 3.93
C CYS A 65 4.59 8.83 4.30
N GLU A 66 4.76 9.53 5.41
CA GLU A 66 6.08 9.73 6.00
C GLU A 66 6.27 8.72 7.11
N TRP A 67 7.38 7.99 7.08
CA TRP A 67 7.74 7.04 8.11
C TRP A 67 8.31 7.79 9.30
N ILE A 68 7.60 7.80 10.43
CA ILE A 68 7.97 8.58 11.60
C ILE A 68 8.85 7.78 12.57
N SER A 69 8.41 6.56 12.90
CA SER A 69 9.14 5.75 13.88
C SER A 69 8.80 4.28 13.72
N GLY A 70 9.58 3.46 14.39
CA GLY A 70 9.42 2.01 14.38
C GLY A 70 10.28 1.36 13.31
N GLU A 71 10.71 0.13 13.57
CA GLU A 71 11.45 -0.67 12.60
C GLU A 71 10.48 -1.59 11.87
N PRO A 72 10.34 -1.49 10.54
CA PRO A 72 9.38 -2.32 9.82
C PRO A 72 9.68 -3.80 9.98
N LYS A 73 8.65 -4.58 10.29
CA LYS A 73 8.72 -6.03 10.44
C LYS A 73 7.53 -6.68 9.74
N PRO A 74 7.70 -7.87 9.17
CA PRO A 74 6.61 -8.55 8.49
C PRO A 74 5.66 -9.23 9.47
N LEU A 75 4.86 -8.45 10.18
CA LEU A 75 3.96 -8.96 11.22
C LEU A 75 2.74 -9.68 10.64
N ALA A 76 2.33 -9.32 9.42
CA ALA A 76 1.15 -9.89 8.78
C ALA A 76 1.47 -10.54 7.42
N SER A 77 2.76 -10.72 7.09
CA SER A 77 3.17 -11.29 5.83
C SER A 77 4.46 -12.07 6.03
N GLN A 78 4.92 -12.74 4.97
CA GLN A 78 6.12 -13.56 5.06
C GLN A 78 7.41 -12.75 5.00
N LYS A 79 7.39 -11.66 4.25
CA LYS A 79 8.56 -10.80 4.16
C LYS A 79 8.22 -9.42 3.64
N LEU A 80 9.14 -8.48 3.86
CA LEU A 80 9.04 -7.11 3.44
C LEU A 80 10.21 -6.78 2.53
N LEU A 81 10.00 -5.78 1.65
CA LEU A 81 11.07 -5.31 0.81
C LEU A 81 10.86 -3.83 0.50
N TRP A 82 11.91 -3.03 0.68
CA TRP A 82 11.93 -1.65 0.21
C TRP A 82 12.30 -1.65 -1.27
N VAL A 83 11.45 -1.02 -2.09
CA VAL A 83 11.65 -1.01 -3.54
C VAL A 83 11.47 0.43 -4.04
N SER A 84 12.41 0.89 -4.85
CA SER A 84 12.25 2.19 -5.50
C SER A 84 11.14 2.11 -6.53
N PRO A 85 10.37 3.21 -6.74
CA PRO A 85 9.23 3.17 -7.66
C PRO A 85 9.57 2.70 -9.07
N GLU A 86 10.74 3.07 -9.59
CA GLU A 86 11.14 2.70 -10.95
C GLU A 86 11.40 1.20 -11.10
N ARG A 87 11.56 0.45 -10.00
CA ARG A 87 11.80 -0.98 -10.04
C ARG A 87 10.57 -1.82 -9.71
N LEU A 88 9.44 -1.21 -9.41
CA LEU A 88 8.24 -1.94 -9.03
C LEU A 88 7.75 -2.90 -10.13
N TYR A 89 7.98 -2.56 -11.40
CA TYR A 89 7.57 -3.41 -12.51
C TYR A 89 8.30 -4.75 -12.54
N GLU A 90 9.39 -4.89 -11.79
CA GLU A 90 10.15 -6.15 -11.71
C GLU A 90 9.48 -7.18 -10.81
N PHE A 91 8.42 -6.79 -10.10
CA PHE A 91 7.78 -7.64 -9.11
C PHE A 91 6.35 -7.96 -9.53
N PRO A 92 5.88 -9.21 -9.25
CA PRO A 92 4.50 -9.57 -9.58
C PRO A 92 3.52 -8.98 -8.58
N PHE A 93 2.59 -8.19 -9.09
CA PHE A 93 1.52 -7.57 -8.30
C PHE A 93 0.16 -7.99 -8.85
N PRO A 94 -0.89 -8.02 -7.99
CA PRO A 94 -2.26 -8.18 -8.49
C PRO A 94 -2.63 -7.05 -9.46
N ALA A 95 -3.55 -7.34 -10.37
CA ALA A 95 -3.93 -6.41 -11.42
C ALA A 95 -4.36 -5.03 -10.91
N ALA A 96 -5.07 -4.99 -9.78
CA ALA A 96 -5.54 -3.73 -9.21
C ALA A 96 -4.39 -2.78 -8.87
N ASN A 97 -3.20 -3.31 -8.59
CA ASN A 97 -2.06 -2.49 -8.19
C ASN A 97 -1.36 -1.79 -9.36
N ALA A 98 -1.68 -2.17 -10.60
CA ALA A 98 -1.07 -1.56 -11.77
C ALA A 98 -1.31 -0.05 -11.81
N LYS A 99 -2.49 0.40 -11.40
CA LYS A 99 -2.81 1.82 -11.37
C LYS A 99 -1.96 2.58 -10.36
N ILE A 100 -1.68 1.94 -9.22
CA ILE A 100 -0.84 2.54 -8.18
C ILE A 100 0.59 2.68 -8.67
N ILE A 101 1.12 1.64 -9.29
CA ILE A 101 2.49 1.64 -9.82
C ILE A 101 2.64 2.72 -10.89
N CYS A 102 1.67 2.81 -11.79
CA CYS A 102 1.69 3.82 -12.85
C CYS A 102 1.74 5.24 -12.27
N GLU A 103 0.92 5.52 -11.27
CA GLU A 103 0.91 6.84 -10.62
C GLU A 103 2.21 7.14 -9.90
N LEU A 104 2.77 6.15 -9.21
CA LEU A 104 4.05 6.32 -8.52
C LEU A 104 5.16 6.67 -9.51
N GLN A 105 5.17 6.03 -10.67
CA GLN A 105 6.19 6.30 -11.68
C GLN A 105 6.09 7.71 -12.24
N LYS A 106 4.89 8.26 -12.35
CA LYS A 106 4.72 9.64 -12.76
C LYS A 106 5.31 10.63 -11.77
N HIS A 107 5.30 10.29 -10.49
CA HIS A 107 5.81 11.18 -9.44
C HIS A 107 7.34 11.32 -9.46
N ILE A 108 8.04 10.39 -10.05
CA ILE A 108 9.50 10.42 -10.07
C ILE A 108 10.08 10.98 -11.36
N GLU A 109 9.24 11.39 -12.30
CA GLU A 109 9.68 11.92 -13.59
C GLU A 109 9.77 13.44 -13.58
N PHE A 110 10.32 14.03 -12.57
CA PHE A 110 10.49 15.47 -12.52
C PHE A 110 11.92 15.86 -12.48
#